data_b2b7153f16c3aff7bc866daf27c3e57a
#
_entry.id   b2b7153f16c3aff7bc866daf27c3e57a
#
_cell.length_a   1.000
_cell.length_b   1.000
_cell.length_c   1.000
_cell.angle_alpha   90.00
_cell.angle_beta   90.00
_cell.angle_gamma   90.00
#
_symmetry.space_group_name_H-M   'P 1'
#
loop_
_entity.id
_entity.type
_entity.pdbx_description
1 polymer ?
#
loop_
_entity_poly.entity_id
_entity_poly.type
_entity_poly.pdbx_seq_one_letter_code
_entity_poly.pdbx_strand_id
1 'polypeptide(L)'
;NQKYINVPKIRRRRFKVVLDCVNGAGAYSMPLLLKRLGCEVIEMNCERTGIFPRLPEPIPENLKATMQSVKKHKTDIGIVVDPDVDRLVLITEKGEPFGEENTITQAVKFYLSKKKGNTVVNLSTTRAVDDVASEYNCKVFRSAVGEANVVEKMKGVKAVIGGEGSGGVILPKIVFGRDALTGTAIMLQHLLEFGGKM
;
A
#
# COMPACT_ATOMS: atom_id res chain seq x y z
N ASN A 1 8.57 11.87 -9.70
CA ASN A 1 9.14 12.58 -8.54
C ASN A 1 9.71 11.59 -7.52
N GLN A 2 10.93 11.09 -7.84
CA GLN A 2 11.56 9.96 -7.13
C GLN A 2 12.37 10.41 -5.90
N LYS A 3 12.09 11.59 -5.32
CA LYS A 3 12.95 12.14 -4.25
C LYS A 3 13.06 11.20 -3.03
N TYR A 4 12.04 10.38 -2.77
CA TYR A 4 12.01 9.49 -1.60
C TYR A 4 12.03 8.00 -1.97
N ILE A 5 11.91 7.67 -3.26
CA ILE A 5 11.95 6.29 -3.76
C ILE A 5 13.27 6.07 -4.51
N ASN A 6 14.14 5.26 -3.96
CA ASN A 6 15.42 4.93 -4.56
C ASN A 6 15.30 3.69 -5.47
N VAL A 7 14.78 3.90 -6.68
CA VAL A 7 14.58 2.82 -7.67
C VAL A 7 15.83 1.98 -7.91
N PRO A 8 17.04 2.55 -8.07
CA PRO A 8 18.27 1.74 -8.21
C PRO A 8 18.51 0.79 -7.02
N LYS A 9 18.28 1.23 -5.79
CA LYS A 9 18.45 0.37 -4.61
C LYS A 9 17.37 -0.71 -4.52
N ILE A 10 16.11 -0.38 -4.81
CA ILE A 10 15.02 -1.36 -4.86
C ILE A 10 15.35 -2.43 -5.92
N ARG A 11 15.75 -2.05 -7.13
CA ARG A 11 16.19 -2.97 -8.19
C ARG A 11 17.33 -3.88 -7.76
N ARG A 12 18.30 -3.36 -7.05
CA ARG A 12 19.45 -4.14 -6.55
C ARG A 12 19.02 -5.15 -5.48
N ARG A 13 18.03 -4.81 -4.64
CA ARG A 13 17.49 -5.71 -3.62
C ARG A 13 16.75 -6.89 -4.22
N ARG A 14 16.11 -6.73 -5.41
CA ARG A 14 15.39 -7.77 -6.12
C ARG A 14 14.35 -8.45 -5.23
N PHE A 15 13.41 -7.65 -4.72
CA PHE A 15 12.32 -8.20 -3.91
C PHE A 15 11.57 -9.29 -4.66
N LYS A 16 11.34 -10.43 -4.00
CA LYS A 16 10.49 -11.50 -4.49
C LYS A 16 9.07 -11.29 -3.96
N VAL A 17 8.10 -11.19 -4.85
CA VAL A 17 6.74 -10.73 -4.53
C VAL A 17 5.71 -11.71 -5.07
N VAL A 18 4.72 -12.09 -4.26
CA VAL A 18 3.45 -12.61 -4.78
C VAL A 18 2.54 -11.40 -5.04
N LEU A 19 1.99 -11.31 -6.24
CA LEU A 19 1.04 -10.27 -6.64
C LEU A 19 -0.32 -10.90 -6.95
N ASP A 20 -1.38 -10.41 -6.28
CA ASP A 20 -2.77 -10.80 -6.57
C ASP A 20 -3.59 -9.55 -6.96
N CYS A 21 -4.06 -9.51 -8.20
CA CYS A 21 -4.84 -8.40 -8.77
C CYS A 21 -6.33 -8.72 -8.93
N VAL A 22 -6.80 -9.84 -8.39
CA VAL A 22 -8.20 -10.30 -8.50
C VAL A 22 -8.78 -10.25 -9.93
N ASN A 23 -7.93 -10.33 -10.95
CA ASN A 23 -8.26 -10.12 -12.38
C ASN A 23 -8.89 -8.75 -12.70
N GLY A 24 -8.66 -7.75 -11.84
CA GLY A 24 -9.11 -6.38 -12.00
C GLY A 24 -8.14 -5.50 -12.79
N ALA A 25 -8.32 -4.18 -12.70
CA ALA A 25 -7.49 -3.20 -13.41
C ALA A 25 -5.99 -3.29 -13.05
N GLY A 26 -5.68 -3.77 -11.84
CA GLY A 26 -4.31 -4.02 -11.36
C GLY A 26 -3.53 -5.01 -12.20
N ALA A 27 -4.17 -5.95 -12.88
CA ALA A 27 -3.54 -6.94 -13.74
C ALA A 27 -2.72 -6.33 -14.91
N TYR A 28 -2.95 -5.06 -15.21
CA TYR A 28 -2.17 -4.32 -16.20
C TYR A 28 -1.05 -3.49 -15.55
N SER A 29 -1.39 -2.71 -14.56
CA SER A 29 -0.50 -1.68 -14.00
C SER A 29 0.51 -2.22 -12.99
N MET A 30 0.09 -3.15 -12.12
CA MET A 30 0.92 -3.64 -11.02
C MET A 30 2.11 -4.51 -11.47
N PRO A 31 1.97 -5.49 -12.40
CA PRO A 31 3.11 -6.23 -12.94
C PRO A 31 4.13 -5.29 -13.60
N LEU A 32 3.66 -4.28 -14.34
CA LEU A 32 4.53 -3.30 -14.98
C LEU A 32 5.32 -2.47 -13.97
N LEU A 33 4.66 -1.99 -12.90
CA LEU A 33 5.32 -1.26 -11.82
C LEU A 33 6.41 -2.12 -11.16
N LEU A 34 6.05 -3.34 -10.72
CA LEU A 34 6.95 -4.24 -10.01
C LEU A 34 8.15 -4.66 -10.88
N LYS A 35 7.92 -4.94 -12.16
CA LYS A 35 9.00 -5.21 -13.12
C LYS A 35 9.95 -4.01 -13.27
N ARG A 36 9.41 -2.79 -13.36
CA ARG A 36 10.22 -1.57 -13.42
C ARG A 36 11.00 -1.32 -12.13
N LEU A 37 10.48 -1.77 -11.00
CA LEU A 37 11.17 -1.75 -9.70
C LEU A 37 12.17 -2.92 -9.52
N GLY A 38 12.28 -3.82 -10.52
CA GLY A 38 13.23 -4.94 -10.51
C GLY A 38 12.84 -6.08 -9.58
N CYS A 39 11.57 -6.21 -9.25
CA CYS A 39 11.04 -7.30 -8.45
C CYS A 39 10.95 -8.60 -9.27
N GLU A 40 11.16 -9.73 -8.60
CA GLU A 40 10.76 -11.06 -9.08
C GLU A 40 9.29 -11.26 -8.68
N VAL A 41 8.39 -11.40 -9.65
CA VAL A 41 6.94 -11.41 -9.42
C VAL A 41 6.35 -12.77 -9.70
N ILE A 42 5.61 -13.31 -8.75
CA ILE A 42 4.74 -14.46 -8.90
C ILE A 42 3.32 -13.91 -9.02
N GLU A 43 2.80 -13.93 -10.23
CA GLU A 43 1.48 -13.40 -10.53
C GLU A 43 0.38 -14.41 -10.18
N MET A 44 -0.65 -13.94 -9.49
CA MET A 44 -1.89 -14.66 -9.19
C MET A 44 -3.06 -13.77 -9.56
N ASN A 45 -4.09 -14.35 -10.19
CA ASN A 45 -5.28 -13.60 -10.55
C ASN A 45 -4.94 -12.27 -11.29
N CYS A 46 -3.98 -12.33 -12.21
CA CYS A 46 -3.53 -11.21 -13.02
C CYS A 46 -3.99 -11.33 -14.49
N GLU A 47 -5.03 -12.11 -14.74
CA GLU A 47 -5.67 -12.18 -16.05
C GLU A 47 -6.52 -10.92 -16.29
N ARG A 48 -6.46 -10.38 -17.48
CA ARG A 48 -7.14 -9.13 -17.84
C ARG A 48 -8.58 -9.37 -18.28
N THR A 49 -9.28 -10.23 -17.55
CA THR A 49 -10.64 -10.66 -17.92
C THR A 49 -11.73 -9.84 -17.24
N GLY A 50 -11.45 -9.23 -16.10
CA GLY A 50 -12.47 -8.62 -15.24
C GLY A 50 -13.38 -9.65 -14.56
N ILE A 51 -13.11 -10.95 -14.73
CA ILE A 51 -13.86 -12.03 -14.08
C ILE A 51 -13.12 -12.37 -12.78
N PHE A 52 -13.70 -12.01 -11.65
CA PHE A 52 -13.08 -12.21 -10.35
C PHE A 52 -13.11 -13.67 -9.92
N PRO A 53 -11.95 -14.31 -9.67
CA PRO A 53 -11.88 -15.73 -9.31
C PRO A 53 -12.24 -16.00 -7.83
N ARG A 54 -12.42 -14.95 -7.04
CA ARG A 54 -12.82 -14.95 -5.63
C ARG A 54 -13.65 -13.69 -5.33
N LEU A 55 -14.20 -13.60 -4.14
CA LEU A 55 -14.78 -12.33 -3.68
C LEU A 55 -13.72 -11.24 -3.74
N PRO A 56 -14.02 -10.08 -4.37
CA PRO A 56 -13.00 -9.08 -4.67
C PRO A 56 -12.46 -8.34 -3.44
N GLU A 57 -13.24 -8.31 -2.36
CA GLU A 57 -12.82 -7.67 -1.11
C GLU A 57 -11.53 -8.33 -0.58
N PRO A 58 -10.42 -7.57 -0.39
CA PRO A 58 -9.13 -8.14 -0.04
C PRO A 58 -8.98 -8.38 1.48
N ILE A 59 -9.95 -9.01 2.11
CA ILE A 59 -9.93 -9.44 3.51
C ILE A 59 -9.26 -10.81 3.66
N PRO A 60 -8.70 -11.15 4.84
CA PRO A 60 -7.93 -12.39 5.03
C PRO A 60 -8.65 -13.66 4.61
N GLU A 61 -9.96 -13.73 4.83
CA GLU A 61 -10.81 -14.88 4.48
C GLU A 61 -10.78 -15.19 2.98
N ASN A 62 -10.67 -14.16 2.15
CA ASN A 62 -10.64 -14.25 0.70
C ASN A 62 -9.21 -14.45 0.15
N LEU A 63 -8.17 -14.30 0.99
CA LEU A 63 -6.76 -14.29 0.57
C LEU A 63 -5.98 -15.55 0.94
N LYS A 64 -6.66 -16.62 1.38
CA LYS A 64 -6.01 -17.87 1.84
C LYS A 64 -5.04 -18.45 0.80
N ALA A 65 -5.44 -18.49 -0.48
CA ALA A 65 -4.59 -18.99 -1.56
C ALA A 65 -3.35 -18.11 -1.76
N THR A 66 -3.51 -16.80 -1.69
CA THR A 66 -2.41 -15.83 -1.84
C THR A 66 -1.43 -15.94 -0.66
N MET A 67 -1.93 -16.06 0.58
CA MET A 67 -1.13 -16.28 1.77
C MET A 67 -0.32 -17.60 1.68
N GLN A 68 -0.95 -18.68 1.20
CA GLN A 68 -0.27 -19.95 0.96
C GLN A 68 0.81 -19.83 -0.12
N SER A 69 0.55 -19.06 -1.17
CA SER A 69 1.51 -18.81 -2.24
C SER A 69 2.76 -18.08 -1.73
N VAL A 70 2.59 -17.09 -0.85
CA VAL A 70 3.70 -16.39 -0.19
C VAL A 70 4.60 -17.37 0.55
N LYS A 71 4.03 -18.26 1.38
CA LYS A 71 4.76 -19.32 2.11
C LYS A 71 5.45 -20.29 1.16
N LYS A 72 4.71 -20.82 0.20
CA LYS A 72 5.19 -21.82 -0.77
C LYS A 72 6.41 -21.33 -1.54
N HIS A 73 6.36 -20.10 -2.00
CA HIS A 73 7.40 -19.51 -2.83
C HIS A 73 8.47 -18.77 -2.04
N LYS A 74 8.35 -18.69 -0.70
CA LYS A 74 9.28 -17.98 0.20
C LYS A 74 9.56 -16.57 -0.29
N THR A 75 8.48 -15.81 -0.56
CA THR A 75 8.60 -14.44 -1.05
C THR A 75 8.85 -13.47 0.10
N ASP A 76 9.42 -12.31 -0.21
CA ASP A 76 9.65 -11.25 0.78
C ASP A 76 8.34 -10.61 1.26
N ILE A 77 7.32 -10.59 0.37
CA ILE A 77 6.02 -9.94 0.63
C ILE A 77 4.96 -10.45 -0.36
N GLY A 78 3.70 -10.49 0.10
CA GLY A 78 2.53 -10.55 -0.78
C GLY A 78 1.93 -9.15 -0.96
N ILE A 79 1.56 -8.82 -2.17
CA ILE A 79 0.90 -7.57 -2.57
C ILE A 79 -0.44 -7.93 -3.18
N VAL A 80 -1.51 -7.41 -2.60
CA VAL A 80 -2.87 -7.62 -3.07
C VAL A 80 -3.50 -6.28 -3.35
N VAL A 81 -4.17 -6.15 -4.49
CA VAL A 81 -4.96 -4.98 -4.82
C VAL A 81 -6.40 -5.37 -5.13
N ASP A 82 -7.30 -4.45 -4.88
CA ASP A 82 -8.72 -4.61 -5.22
C ASP A 82 -8.99 -4.31 -6.71
N PRO A 83 -10.23 -4.47 -7.20
CA PRO A 83 -10.53 -4.40 -8.64
C PRO A 83 -10.14 -3.09 -9.33
N ASP A 84 -10.27 -1.95 -8.67
CA ASP A 84 -9.99 -0.62 -9.20
C ASP A 84 -8.63 -0.04 -8.76
N VAL A 85 -7.84 -0.83 -7.99
CA VAL A 85 -6.43 -0.54 -7.63
C VAL A 85 -6.31 0.67 -6.70
N ASP A 86 -7.30 0.91 -5.88
CA ASP A 86 -7.29 2.00 -4.92
C ASP A 86 -6.87 1.54 -3.51
N ARG A 87 -7.02 0.24 -3.19
CA ARG A 87 -6.62 -0.38 -1.93
C ARG A 87 -5.43 -1.32 -2.09
N LEU A 88 -4.48 -1.21 -1.16
CA LEU A 88 -3.30 -2.05 -1.05
C LEU A 88 -3.35 -2.85 0.24
N VAL A 89 -3.41 -4.16 0.13
CA VAL A 89 -3.29 -5.08 1.27
C VAL A 89 -2.01 -5.88 1.14
N LEU A 90 -1.32 -6.05 2.26
CA LEU A 90 -0.02 -6.69 2.33
C LEU A 90 -0.10 -8.00 3.11
N ILE A 91 0.73 -8.94 2.71
CA ILE A 91 0.93 -10.23 3.37
C ILE A 91 2.41 -10.32 3.74
N THR A 92 2.71 -10.65 4.99
CA THR A 92 4.08 -10.78 5.49
C THR A 92 4.81 -11.95 4.83
N GLU A 93 6.13 -12.01 4.95
CA GLU A 93 6.93 -13.14 4.44
C GLU A 93 6.57 -14.49 5.09
N LYS A 94 5.86 -14.45 6.22
CA LYS A 94 5.32 -15.66 6.87
C LYS A 94 3.99 -16.11 6.28
N GLY A 95 3.45 -15.36 5.29
CA GLY A 95 2.13 -15.61 4.71
C GLY A 95 0.99 -15.29 5.68
N GLU A 96 1.17 -14.32 6.53
CA GLU A 96 0.19 -13.81 7.48
C GLU A 96 -0.32 -12.45 7.00
N PRO A 97 -1.60 -12.10 7.26
CA PRO A 97 -2.08 -10.77 6.95
C PRO A 97 -1.27 -9.72 7.70
N PHE A 98 -0.79 -8.69 7.00
CA PHE A 98 -0.16 -7.54 7.66
C PHE A 98 -1.16 -6.66 8.41
N GLY A 99 -2.43 -6.74 8.01
CA GLY A 99 -3.52 -5.89 8.47
C GLY A 99 -3.66 -4.65 7.61
N GLU A 100 -4.87 -4.41 7.14
CA GLU A 100 -5.18 -3.32 6.18
C GLU A 100 -4.77 -1.95 6.73
N GLU A 101 -5.08 -1.70 7.99
CA GLU A 101 -4.77 -0.43 8.68
C GLU A 101 -3.26 -0.19 8.86
N ASN A 102 -2.46 -1.25 8.89
CA ASN A 102 -1.02 -1.11 8.96
C ASN A 102 -0.42 -0.56 7.67
N THR A 103 -1.06 -0.77 6.52
CA THR A 103 -0.59 -0.21 5.25
C THR A 103 -0.53 1.31 5.31
N ILE A 104 -1.62 1.97 5.69
CA ILE A 104 -1.63 3.44 5.82
C ILE A 104 -0.74 3.92 6.96
N THR A 105 -0.70 3.20 8.08
CA THR A 105 0.14 3.55 9.24
C THR A 105 1.62 3.58 8.86
N GLN A 106 2.11 2.53 8.18
CA GLN A 106 3.50 2.47 7.73
C GLN A 106 3.81 3.44 6.59
N ALA A 107 2.86 3.67 5.68
CA ALA A 107 3.02 4.68 4.64
C ALA A 107 3.19 6.08 5.25
N VAL A 108 2.39 6.42 6.27
CA VAL A 108 2.51 7.67 7.03
C VAL A 108 3.85 7.75 7.74
N LYS A 109 4.26 6.68 8.45
CA LYS A 109 5.57 6.61 9.13
C LYS A 109 6.71 6.88 8.17
N PHE A 110 6.75 6.17 7.06
CA PHE A 110 7.76 6.37 6.04
C PHE A 110 7.76 7.80 5.51
N TYR A 111 6.58 8.31 5.12
CA TYR A 111 6.52 9.62 4.47
C TYR A 111 6.88 10.77 5.41
N LEU A 112 6.39 10.74 6.65
CA LEU A 112 6.69 11.76 7.67
C LEU A 112 8.15 11.75 8.09
N SER A 113 8.85 10.61 8.04
CA SER A 113 10.31 10.55 8.23
C SER A 113 11.09 11.31 7.16
N LYS A 114 10.52 11.51 5.96
CA LYS A 114 11.14 12.24 4.84
C LYS A 114 10.63 13.67 4.71
N LYS A 115 9.38 13.91 5.07
CA LYS A 115 8.72 15.21 4.96
C LYS A 115 7.66 15.37 6.04
N LYS A 116 7.94 16.18 7.03
CA LYS A 116 6.96 16.58 8.05
C LYS A 116 5.79 17.35 7.43
N GLY A 117 4.61 17.19 8.01
CA GLY A 117 3.40 17.90 7.61
C GLY A 117 2.13 17.25 8.15
N ASN A 118 1.00 17.86 7.86
CA ASN A 118 -0.30 17.34 8.28
C ASN A 118 -0.62 16.03 7.58
N THR A 119 -1.29 15.13 8.30
CA THR A 119 -1.84 13.87 7.79
C THR A 119 -3.36 13.91 7.92
N VAL A 120 -4.07 13.29 6.98
CA VAL A 120 -5.53 13.12 7.07
C VAL A 120 -5.89 11.66 6.88
N VAL A 121 -6.71 11.14 7.79
CA VAL A 121 -7.34 9.82 7.65
C VAL A 121 -8.83 9.92 7.99
N ASN A 122 -9.63 8.93 7.61
CA ASN A 122 -11.05 8.93 8.00
C ASN A 122 -11.24 8.50 9.47
N LEU A 123 -12.46 8.64 9.97
CA LEU A 123 -12.81 8.32 11.36
C LEU A 123 -12.66 6.85 11.72
N SER A 124 -12.79 5.92 10.76
CA SER A 124 -12.67 4.49 11.01
C SER A 124 -11.23 3.99 11.01
N THR A 125 -10.25 4.80 10.63
CA THR A 125 -8.84 4.41 10.61
C THR A 125 -8.26 4.32 12.03
N THR A 126 -7.39 3.34 12.26
CA THR A 126 -6.71 3.10 13.55
C THR A 126 -6.04 4.36 14.12
N ARG A 127 -5.97 4.44 15.44
CA ARG A 127 -5.24 5.50 16.14
C ARG A 127 -3.72 5.34 16.08
N ALA A 128 -3.21 4.21 15.63
CA ALA A 128 -1.77 4.03 15.42
C ALA A 128 -1.17 5.07 14.46
N VAL A 129 -1.99 5.65 13.57
CA VAL A 129 -1.56 6.77 12.71
C VAL A 129 -1.27 8.03 13.52
N ASP A 130 -2.06 8.29 14.58
CA ASP A 130 -1.85 9.44 15.49
C ASP A 130 -0.54 9.28 16.26
N ASP A 131 -0.28 8.06 16.78
CA ASP A 131 0.95 7.75 17.51
C ASP A 131 2.19 7.95 16.62
N VAL A 132 2.14 7.40 15.41
CA VAL A 132 3.19 7.58 14.40
C VAL A 132 3.41 9.05 14.06
N ALA A 133 2.34 9.82 13.83
CA ALA A 133 2.49 11.23 13.51
C ALA A 133 3.11 12.02 14.67
N SER A 134 2.78 11.65 15.90
CA SER A 134 3.33 12.26 17.12
C SER A 134 4.85 12.06 17.23
N GLU A 135 5.39 10.89 16.82
CA GLU A 135 6.84 10.63 16.77
C GLU A 135 7.59 11.68 15.92
N TYR A 136 6.92 12.25 14.92
CA TYR A 136 7.49 13.26 14.02
C TYR A 136 7.06 14.69 14.36
N ASN A 137 6.34 14.92 15.47
CA ASN A 137 5.72 16.20 15.82
C ASN A 137 4.79 16.73 14.71
N CYS A 138 4.01 15.84 14.11
CA CYS A 138 3.03 16.13 13.07
C CYS A 138 1.61 15.94 13.58
N LYS A 139 0.63 16.57 12.90
CA LYS A 139 -0.80 16.51 13.28
C LYS A 139 -1.55 15.57 12.36
N VAL A 140 -2.47 14.80 12.96
CA VAL A 140 -3.48 14.02 12.23
C VAL A 140 -4.82 14.71 12.31
N PHE A 141 -5.51 14.84 11.20
CA PHE A 141 -6.88 15.32 11.10
C PHE A 141 -7.78 14.18 10.64
N ARG A 142 -8.97 14.14 11.18
CA ARG A 142 -9.97 13.14 10.84
C ARG A 142 -11.04 13.74 9.94
N SER A 143 -11.52 12.96 8.96
CA SER A 143 -12.67 13.28 8.11
C SER A 143 -13.77 12.24 8.29
N ALA A 144 -14.96 12.52 7.77
CA ALA A 144 -15.94 11.47 7.54
C ALA A 144 -15.38 10.35 6.64
N VAL A 145 -15.96 9.16 6.73
CA VAL A 145 -15.60 8.01 5.87
C VAL A 145 -15.91 8.34 4.41
N GLY A 146 -15.05 7.88 3.52
CA GLY A 146 -15.14 8.08 2.09
C GLY A 146 -14.02 8.96 1.54
N GLU A 147 -13.43 8.53 0.43
CA GLU A 147 -12.27 9.17 -0.20
C GLU A 147 -12.47 10.67 -0.44
N ALA A 148 -13.63 11.06 -0.97
CA ALA A 148 -13.93 12.47 -1.26
C ALA A 148 -13.79 13.36 -0.02
N ASN A 149 -14.28 12.88 1.14
CA ASN A 149 -14.19 13.61 2.41
C ASN A 149 -12.74 13.71 2.90
N VAL A 150 -11.96 12.63 2.72
CA VAL A 150 -10.52 12.63 3.04
C VAL A 150 -9.79 13.64 2.18
N VAL A 151 -10.02 13.61 0.86
CA VAL A 151 -9.37 14.50 -0.11
C VAL A 151 -9.72 15.98 0.14
N GLU A 152 -10.99 16.29 0.39
CA GLU A 152 -11.42 17.65 0.72
C GLU A 152 -10.71 18.15 1.98
N LYS A 153 -10.70 17.34 3.04
CA LYS A 153 -9.99 17.68 4.28
C LYS A 153 -8.49 17.86 4.06
N MET A 154 -7.87 16.98 3.24
CA MET A 154 -6.45 17.08 2.88
C MET A 154 -6.11 18.40 2.21
N LYS A 155 -6.94 18.85 1.27
CA LYS A 155 -6.78 20.16 0.62
C LYS A 155 -6.90 21.30 1.63
N GLY A 156 -7.92 21.27 2.49
CA GLY A 156 -8.16 22.30 3.48
C GLY A 156 -7.02 22.47 4.49
N VAL A 157 -6.41 21.38 4.97
CA VAL A 157 -5.31 21.42 5.94
C VAL A 157 -3.92 21.32 5.30
N LYS A 158 -3.83 21.33 3.97
CA LYS A 158 -2.59 21.18 3.21
C LYS A 158 -1.80 19.93 3.64
N ALA A 159 -2.50 18.81 3.76
CA ALA A 159 -1.88 17.55 4.18
C ALA A 159 -0.83 17.06 3.17
N VAL A 160 0.21 16.41 3.68
CA VAL A 160 1.30 15.86 2.84
C VAL A 160 1.08 14.40 2.48
N ILE A 161 0.30 13.69 3.27
CA ILE A 161 -0.12 12.30 3.06
C ILE A 161 -1.48 12.09 3.74
N GLY A 162 -2.25 11.14 3.28
CA GLY A 162 -3.50 10.71 3.88
C GLY A 162 -3.94 9.36 3.38
N GLY A 163 -5.14 8.94 3.78
CA GLY A 163 -5.71 7.67 3.34
C GLY A 163 -6.80 7.15 4.24
N GLU A 164 -7.09 5.87 4.09
CA GLU A 164 -8.13 5.16 4.84
C GLU A 164 -7.61 3.83 5.37
N GLY A 165 -8.17 3.35 6.48
CA GLY A 165 -7.79 2.10 7.15
C GLY A 165 -7.98 0.84 6.29
N SER A 166 -8.77 0.93 5.23
CA SER A 166 -8.97 -0.16 4.25
C SER A 166 -7.78 -0.40 3.30
N GLY A 167 -6.62 0.21 3.56
CA GLY A 167 -5.42 0.08 2.74
C GLY A 167 -5.24 1.17 1.68
N GLY A 168 -6.12 2.17 1.66
CA GLY A 168 -6.03 3.30 0.72
C GLY A 168 -4.97 4.31 1.13
N VAL A 169 -3.99 4.59 0.26
CA VAL A 169 -2.94 5.60 0.47
C VAL A 169 -3.14 6.75 -0.52
N ILE A 170 -3.16 7.98 -0.02
CA ILE A 170 -3.29 9.20 -0.81
C ILE A 170 -2.02 10.04 -0.66
N LEU A 171 -1.33 10.28 -1.77
CA LEU A 171 -0.16 11.14 -1.79
C LEU A 171 -0.40 12.34 -2.72
N PRO A 172 -0.71 13.53 -2.18
CA PRO A 172 -1.10 14.72 -2.99
C PRO A 172 -0.09 15.15 -4.05
N LYS A 173 1.18 14.80 -3.87
CA LYS A 173 2.22 15.04 -4.88
C LYS A 173 2.07 14.20 -6.14
N ILE A 174 1.33 13.12 -6.08
CA ILE A 174 1.06 12.21 -7.20
C ILE A 174 -0.37 12.43 -7.66
N VAL A 175 -1.33 12.15 -6.79
CA VAL A 175 -2.76 12.28 -7.06
C VAL A 175 -3.54 12.54 -5.78
N PHE A 176 -4.64 13.28 -5.87
CA PHE A 176 -5.64 13.39 -4.82
C PHE A 176 -6.68 12.28 -4.95
N GLY A 177 -6.27 11.06 -4.69
CA GLY A 177 -7.06 9.85 -4.72
C GLY A 177 -6.25 8.71 -4.13
N ARG A 178 -6.92 7.66 -3.67
CA ARG A 178 -6.26 6.44 -3.21
C ARG A 178 -5.56 5.78 -4.39
N ASP A 179 -4.34 5.32 -4.18
CA ASP A 179 -3.51 4.76 -5.26
C ASP A 179 -2.60 3.65 -4.71
N ALA A 180 -2.94 2.41 -5.03
CA ALA A 180 -2.16 1.24 -4.62
C ALA A 180 -0.78 1.17 -5.27
N LEU A 181 -0.57 1.77 -6.46
CA LEU A 181 0.75 1.82 -7.08
C LEU A 181 1.70 2.69 -6.25
N THR A 182 1.22 3.86 -5.83
CA THR A 182 1.97 4.75 -4.93
C THR A 182 2.24 4.08 -3.58
N GLY A 183 1.22 3.45 -2.98
CA GLY A 183 1.34 2.68 -1.76
C GLY A 183 2.40 1.59 -1.88
N THR A 184 2.38 0.80 -2.95
CA THR A 184 3.36 -0.26 -3.23
C THR A 184 4.79 0.28 -3.30
N ALA A 185 5.02 1.36 -4.03
CA ALA A 185 6.35 1.96 -4.14
C ALA A 185 6.88 2.46 -2.78
N ILE A 186 6.00 3.08 -1.97
CA ILE A 186 6.31 3.52 -0.60
C ILE A 186 6.69 2.30 0.27
N MET A 187 5.89 1.23 0.23
CA MET A 187 6.11 0.07 1.08
C MET A 187 7.39 -0.69 0.71
N LEU A 188 7.70 -0.86 -0.58
CA LEU A 188 8.97 -1.48 -1.00
C LEU A 188 10.18 -0.64 -0.59
N GLN A 189 10.09 0.69 -0.67
CA GLN A 189 11.14 1.56 -0.17
C GLN A 189 11.27 1.50 1.36
N HIS A 190 10.15 1.46 2.08
CA HIS A 190 10.13 1.31 3.52
C HIS A 190 10.79 0.01 3.96
N LEU A 191 10.43 -1.12 3.35
CA LEU A 191 11.05 -2.42 3.59
C LEU A 191 12.56 -2.43 3.30
N LEU A 192 12.97 -1.75 2.23
CA LEU A 192 14.39 -1.62 1.89
C LEU A 192 15.18 -0.91 3.01
N GLU A 193 14.60 0.13 3.61
CA GLU A 193 15.24 0.90 4.69
C GLU A 193 15.20 0.17 6.03
N PHE A 194 14.17 -0.62 6.26
CA PHE A 194 13.97 -1.36 7.53
C PHE A 194 14.74 -2.69 7.60
N GLY A 195 15.34 -3.15 6.51
CA GLY A 195 16.08 -4.41 6.47
C GLY A 195 15.34 -5.57 5.77
N GLY A 196 14.22 -5.30 5.10
CA GLY A 196 13.61 -6.19 4.12
C GLY A 196 12.74 -7.33 4.64
N LYS A 197 12.23 -7.27 5.87
CA LYS A 197 11.19 -8.18 6.40
C LYS A 197 10.10 -7.37 7.10
N MET A 198 8.87 -7.88 7.06
CA MET A 198 7.71 -7.30 7.74
C MET A 198 7.41 -8.01 9.03
#